data_7180b2c86143f7a24410213c0709b075
#
_entry.id   7180b2c86143f7a24410213c0709b075
#
_cell.length_a   1.000
_cell.length_b   1.000
_cell.length_c   1.000
_cell.angle_alpha   90.00
_cell.angle_beta   90.00
_cell.angle_gamma   90.00
#
_symmetry.space_group_name_H-M   'P 1'
#
loop_
_entity.id
_entity.type
_entity.pdbx_description
1 polymer ?
#
loop_
_entity_poly.entity_id
_entity_poly.type
_entity_poly.pdbx_seq_one_letter_code
_entity_poly.pdbx_strand_id
1 'polypeptide(L)'
;GGTGRVEKSGDDVLTLSGANSYSGGTLISDGTLVASNVEALGTGDVTDDATLELNTGGTFDNAIGGSGNVVKSGADTLTLSGSNSYTGGTTISGGTLVASTVEALGTGDVTNNA
;
A
#
# COMPACT_ATOMS: atom_id res chain seq x y z
N GLY A 1 -11.54 9.40 -10.31
CA GLY A 1 -11.11 10.79 -10.51
C GLY A 1 -11.67 11.74 -9.48
N GLY A 2 -11.34 12.99 -9.62
CA GLY A 2 -11.82 14.03 -8.73
C GLY A 2 -10.94 14.25 -7.52
N THR A 3 -11.45 15.05 -6.58
CA THR A 3 -10.68 15.46 -5.40
C THR A 3 -11.12 14.73 -4.13
N GLY A 4 -11.99 13.76 -4.25
CA GLY A 4 -12.43 12.98 -3.12
C GLY A 4 -11.39 12.01 -2.62
N ARG A 5 -11.73 11.30 -1.55
CA ARG A 5 -10.87 10.27 -0.99
C ARG A 5 -11.64 8.97 -0.84
N VAL A 6 -10.91 7.87 -0.67
CA VAL A 6 -11.48 6.56 -0.39
C VAL A 6 -11.19 6.22 1.06
N GLU A 7 -12.21 5.71 1.74
CA GLU A 7 -12.07 5.24 3.11
C GLU A 7 -12.50 3.77 3.16
N LYS A 8 -11.59 2.92 3.64
CA LYS A 8 -11.87 1.50 3.87
C LYS A 8 -12.08 1.28 5.36
N SER A 9 -13.23 0.71 5.71
CA SER A 9 -13.56 0.35 7.08
C SER A 9 -14.19 -1.04 7.11
N GLY A 10 -14.43 -1.57 8.31
CA GLY A 10 -14.98 -2.91 8.46
C GLY A 10 -13.92 -3.99 8.29
N ASP A 11 -14.26 -5.23 8.66
CA ASP A 11 -13.28 -6.32 8.76
C ASP A 11 -13.00 -7.04 7.45
N ASP A 12 -13.74 -6.72 6.41
CA ASP A 12 -13.65 -7.47 5.15
C ASP A 12 -12.49 -6.99 4.29
N VAL A 13 -12.24 -7.73 3.22
CA VAL A 13 -11.23 -7.40 2.22
C VAL A 13 -11.89 -6.66 1.08
N LEU A 14 -11.32 -5.51 0.70
CA LEU A 14 -11.72 -4.76 -0.49
C LEU A 14 -10.58 -4.78 -1.48
N THR A 15 -10.85 -5.14 -2.73
CA THR A 15 -9.84 -5.10 -3.79
C THR A 15 -10.16 -3.98 -4.76
N LEU A 16 -9.19 -3.11 -4.98
CA LEU A 16 -9.25 -2.08 -6.01
C LEU A 16 -8.30 -2.45 -7.13
N SER A 17 -8.85 -2.67 -8.32
CA SER A 17 -8.06 -3.16 -9.46
C SER A 17 -7.95 -2.15 -10.61
N GLY A 18 -8.71 -1.07 -10.57
CA GLY A 18 -8.68 -0.06 -11.62
C GLY A 18 -7.53 0.93 -11.46
N ALA A 19 -7.24 1.64 -12.54
CA ALA A 19 -6.34 2.80 -12.46
C ALA A 19 -7.19 4.00 -12.06
N ASN A 20 -6.96 4.52 -10.88
CA ASN A 20 -7.76 5.60 -10.31
C ASN A 20 -6.91 6.87 -10.23
N SER A 21 -7.58 8.02 -10.26
CA SER A 21 -6.89 9.31 -10.28
C SER A 21 -7.42 10.29 -9.23
N TYR A 22 -8.19 9.81 -8.26
CA TYR A 22 -8.65 10.69 -7.18
C TYR A 22 -7.46 11.20 -6.36
N SER A 23 -7.56 12.42 -5.85
CA SER A 23 -6.41 13.08 -5.25
C SER A 23 -6.53 13.30 -3.74
N GLY A 24 -7.67 12.97 -3.15
CA GLY A 24 -7.90 13.23 -1.73
C GLY A 24 -7.27 12.24 -0.76
N GLY A 25 -6.63 11.19 -1.28
CA GLY A 25 -5.96 10.19 -0.46
C GLY A 25 -6.82 8.98 -0.15
N THR A 26 -6.23 8.03 0.56
CA THR A 26 -6.89 6.78 0.94
C THR A 26 -6.68 6.58 2.44
N LEU A 27 -7.76 6.25 3.15
CA LEU A 27 -7.70 5.91 4.57
C LEU A 27 -8.15 4.47 4.75
N ILE A 28 -7.30 3.66 5.39
CA ILE A 28 -7.62 2.28 5.73
C ILE A 28 -7.68 2.20 7.25
N SER A 29 -8.89 2.13 7.80
CA SER A 29 -9.06 2.14 9.25
C SER A 29 -9.27 0.73 9.83
N ASP A 30 -9.75 -0.21 9.04
CA ASP A 30 -9.97 -1.59 9.47
C ASP A 30 -9.92 -2.52 8.26
N GLY A 31 -9.68 -3.80 8.54
CA GLY A 31 -9.68 -4.82 7.51
C GLY A 31 -8.48 -4.77 6.60
N THR A 32 -8.67 -5.15 5.35
CA THR A 32 -7.60 -5.20 4.37
C THR A 32 -8.04 -4.53 3.08
N LEU A 33 -7.21 -3.63 2.58
CA LEU A 33 -7.38 -3.07 1.24
C LEU A 33 -6.31 -3.67 0.34
N VAL A 34 -6.73 -4.32 -0.74
CA VAL A 34 -5.82 -4.91 -1.72
C VAL A 34 -5.78 -4.00 -2.94
N ALA A 35 -4.59 -3.54 -3.31
CA ALA A 35 -4.37 -2.80 -4.54
C ALA A 35 -3.71 -3.74 -5.53
N SER A 36 -4.41 -4.05 -6.63
CA SER A 36 -3.88 -4.91 -7.67
C SER A 36 -3.44 -4.13 -8.91
N ASN A 37 -3.25 -2.82 -8.75
CA ASN A 37 -2.72 -1.92 -9.76
C ASN A 37 -1.97 -0.82 -9.00
N VAL A 38 -0.80 -0.38 -9.49
CA VAL A 38 -0.04 0.67 -8.79
C VAL A 38 -0.76 2.00 -8.73
N GLU A 39 -1.77 2.20 -9.57
CA GLU A 39 -2.59 3.42 -9.58
C GLU A 39 -3.94 3.24 -8.89
N ALA A 40 -4.15 2.11 -8.23
CA ALA A 40 -5.46 1.82 -7.64
C ALA A 40 -5.86 2.82 -6.55
N LEU A 41 -4.89 3.44 -5.89
CA LEU A 41 -5.14 4.34 -4.76
C LEU A 41 -5.01 5.82 -5.14
N GLY A 42 -5.12 6.13 -6.42
CA GLY A 42 -5.07 7.51 -6.87
C GLY A 42 -3.70 8.14 -6.64
N THR A 43 -3.68 9.46 -6.45
CA THR A 43 -2.43 10.22 -6.35
C THR A 43 -2.15 10.77 -4.95
N GLY A 44 -3.09 10.66 -4.03
CA GLY A 44 -2.92 11.20 -2.69
C GLY A 44 -2.19 10.26 -1.74
N ASP A 45 -1.93 10.73 -0.55
CA ASP A 45 -1.28 9.93 0.48
C ASP A 45 -2.20 8.83 0.97
N VAL A 46 -1.60 7.74 1.45
CA VAL A 46 -2.31 6.62 2.05
C VAL A 46 -2.07 6.64 3.55
N THR A 47 -3.15 6.67 4.32
CA THR A 47 -3.09 6.47 5.77
C THR A 47 -3.56 5.05 6.05
N ASP A 48 -2.63 4.20 6.46
CA ASP A 48 -2.88 2.78 6.67
C ASP A 48 -2.80 2.48 8.17
N ASP A 49 -3.95 2.33 8.79
CA ASP A 49 -4.06 1.96 10.20
C ASP A 49 -4.50 0.51 10.38
N ALA A 50 -4.55 -0.26 9.30
CA ALA A 50 -4.91 -1.68 9.32
C ALA A 50 -3.96 -2.45 8.41
N THR A 51 -4.43 -2.98 7.28
CA THR A 51 -3.57 -3.72 6.36
C THR A 51 -3.75 -3.22 4.94
N LEU A 52 -2.63 -2.87 4.30
CA LEU A 52 -2.58 -2.59 2.88
C LEU A 52 -1.81 -3.72 2.21
N GLU A 53 -2.46 -4.41 1.27
CA GLU A 53 -1.82 -5.46 0.50
C GLU A 53 -1.59 -4.96 -0.93
N LEU A 54 -0.36 -5.07 -1.40
CA LEU A 54 0.02 -4.65 -2.75
C LEU A 54 0.30 -5.90 -3.58
N ASN A 55 -0.65 -6.26 -4.43
CA ASN A 55 -0.60 -7.44 -5.29
C ASN A 55 -0.44 -6.98 -6.73
N THR A 56 0.71 -6.40 -7.03
CA THR A 56 0.96 -5.82 -8.35
C THR A 56 2.46 -5.64 -8.57
N GLY A 57 2.84 -5.45 -9.81
CA GLY A 57 4.18 -5.01 -10.19
C GLY A 57 4.18 -3.55 -10.60
N GLY A 58 5.36 -3.00 -10.82
CA GLY A 58 5.54 -1.62 -11.24
C GLY A 58 6.07 -0.76 -10.10
N THR A 59 5.79 0.54 -10.14
CA THR A 59 6.24 1.49 -9.12
C THR A 59 5.05 2.08 -8.40
N PHE A 60 5.05 1.95 -7.07
CA PHE A 60 4.04 2.54 -6.22
C PHE A 60 4.67 3.71 -5.47
N ASP A 61 4.26 4.93 -5.81
CA ASP A 61 4.93 6.13 -5.33
C ASP A 61 4.12 6.95 -4.33
N ASN A 62 2.96 6.48 -3.92
CA ASN A 62 2.20 7.15 -2.86
C ASN A 62 2.94 7.05 -1.53
N ALA A 63 2.87 8.08 -0.72
CA ALA A 63 3.39 8.03 0.65
C ALA A 63 2.41 7.27 1.52
N ILE A 64 2.91 6.32 2.30
CA ILE A 64 2.08 5.48 3.18
C ILE A 64 2.46 5.78 4.61
N GLY A 65 1.50 6.25 5.39
CA GLY A 65 1.68 6.48 6.83
C GLY A 65 0.69 5.67 7.62
N GLY A 66 0.66 5.89 8.94
CA GLY A 66 -0.28 5.24 9.83
C GLY A 66 0.35 4.14 10.65
N SER A 67 -0.47 3.45 11.43
CA SER A 67 -0.01 2.41 12.36
C SER A 67 -0.12 1.00 11.80
N GLY A 68 -0.58 0.85 10.57
CA GLY A 68 -0.81 -0.45 9.97
C GLY A 68 0.42 -1.04 9.32
N ASN A 69 0.20 -2.16 8.65
CA ASN A 69 1.25 -2.90 7.98
C ASN A 69 1.00 -2.97 6.48
N VAL A 70 2.05 -3.27 5.74
CA VAL A 70 1.99 -3.46 4.29
C VAL A 70 2.39 -4.89 3.96
N VAL A 71 1.63 -5.54 3.08
CA VAL A 71 1.91 -6.88 2.59
C VAL A 71 2.15 -6.80 1.09
N LYS A 72 3.29 -7.34 0.63
CA LYS A 72 3.55 -7.53 -0.80
C LYS A 72 3.19 -8.97 -1.14
N SER A 73 2.31 -9.15 -2.11
CA SER A 73 1.89 -10.48 -2.55
C SER A 73 1.98 -10.59 -4.08
N GLY A 74 1.71 -11.79 -4.60
CA GLY A 74 1.81 -12.03 -6.04
C GLY A 74 3.24 -12.26 -6.49
N ALA A 75 3.44 -12.56 -7.76
CA ALA A 75 4.73 -12.98 -8.30
C ALA A 75 5.55 -11.85 -8.93
N ASP A 76 5.02 -10.64 -8.98
CA ASP A 76 5.64 -9.54 -9.70
C ASP A 76 6.68 -8.82 -8.84
N THR A 77 7.44 -7.95 -9.49
CA THR A 77 8.38 -7.05 -8.82
C THR A 77 7.72 -5.69 -8.63
N LEU A 78 7.63 -5.26 -7.38
CA LEU A 78 7.07 -3.97 -7.01
C LEU A 78 8.15 -3.08 -6.43
N THR A 79 8.22 -1.84 -6.88
CA THR A 79 9.13 -0.84 -6.33
C THR A 79 8.33 0.15 -5.50
N LEU A 80 8.73 0.34 -4.25
CA LEU A 80 8.20 1.40 -3.39
C LEU A 80 9.16 2.58 -3.46
N SER A 81 8.68 3.70 -3.97
CA SER A 81 9.49 4.90 -4.17
C SER A 81 9.07 6.06 -3.26
N GLY A 82 7.98 5.92 -2.53
CA GLY A 82 7.52 6.96 -1.63
C GLY A 82 8.31 7.01 -0.33
N SER A 83 8.19 8.12 0.37
CA SER A 83 8.67 8.24 1.75
C SER A 83 7.58 7.73 2.66
N ASN A 84 7.82 6.56 3.27
CA ASN A 84 6.78 5.88 4.04
C ASN A 84 7.10 5.93 5.53
N SER A 85 6.05 6.00 6.34
CA SER A 85 6.20 6.14 7.78
C SER A 85 5.29 5.19 8.57
N TYR A 86 4.68 4.21 7.90
CA TYR A 86 3.83 3.25 8.60
C TYR A 86 4.67 2.43 9.59
N THR A 87 4.07 2.03 10.70
CA THR A 87 4.81 1.45 11.82
C THR A 87 4.55 -0.03 12.05
N GLY A 88 3.59 -0.62 11.37
CA GLY A 88 3.17 -2.01 11.62
C GLY A 88 4.03 -3.07 10.96
N GLY A 89 5.01 -2.67 10.17
CA GLY A 89 5.91 -3.61 9.52
C GLY A 89 5.54 -3.93 8.08
N THR A 90 6.44 -4.63 7.42
CA THR A 90 6.27 -5.03 6.02
C THR A 90 6.46 -6.54 5.91
N THR A 91 5.53 -7.22 5.24
CA THR A 91 5.63 -8.65 4.96
C THR A 91 5.68 -8.87 3.46
N ILE A 92 6.68 -9.62 3.00
CA ILE A 92 6.82 -9.99 1.59
C ILE A 92 6.47 -11.46 1.50
N SER A 93 5.29 -11.77 0.97
CA SER A 93 4.80 -13.15 0.89
C SER A 93 4.95 -13.74 -0.50
N GLY A 94 5.28 -12.94 -1.50
CA GLY A 94 5.51 -13.41 -2.86
C GLY A 94 6.21 -12.35 -3.68
N GLY A 95 6.88 -12.77 -4.75
CA GLY A 95 7.54 -11.86 -5.67
C GLY A 95 8.74 -11.16 -5.07
N THR A 96 8.98 -9.95 -5.56
CA THR A 96 10.11 -9.13 -5.16
C THR A 96 9.64 -7.73 -4.79
N LEU A 97 10.13 -7.21 -3.68
CA LEU A 97 9.87 -5.83 -3.27
C LEU A 97 11.18 -5.06 -3.31
N VAL A 98 11.19 -3.96 -4.05
CA VAL A 98 12.35 -3.08 -4.17
C VAL A 98 12.04 -1.79 -3.42
N ALA A 99 12.92 -1.42 -2.50
CA ALA A 99 12.83 -0.16 -1.79
C ALA A 99 13.81 0.82 -2.43
N SER A 100 13.30 1.85 -3.08
CA SER A 100 14.15 2.80 -3.82
C SER A 100 14.51 4.03 -3.01
N THR A 101 14.01 4.16 -1.79
CA THR A 101 14.43 5.18 -0.82
C THR A 101 14.70 4.50 0.51
N VAL A 102 15.48 5.17 1.37
CA VAL A 102 15.79 4.60 2.69
C VAL A 102 14.56 4.49 3.59
N GLU A 103 13.53 5.26 3.30
CA GLU A 103 12.30 5.26 4.10
C GLU A 103 11.15 4.49 3.43
N ALA A 104 11.42 3.75 2.37
CA ALA A 104 10.34 3.11 1.60
C ALA A 104 9.54 2.08 2.39
N LEU A 105 10.14 1.47 3.42
CA LEU A 105 9.49 0.38 4.16
C LEU A 105 9.02 0.79 5.55
N GLY A 106 8.90 2.10 5.80
CA GLY A 106 8.45 2.58 7.10
C GLY A 106 9.44 2.27 8.20
N THR A 107 8.95 2.15 9.44
CA THR A 107 9.81 1.97 10.61
C THR A 107 9.66 0.63 11.30
N GLY A 108 8.72 -0.20 10.88
CA GLY A 108 8.50 -1.51 11.48
C GLY A 108 9.44 -2.57 10.93
N ASP A 109 9.31 -3.78 11.46
CA ASP A 109 10.12 -4.91 11.03
C ASP A 109 9.72 -5.35 9.61
N VAL A 110 10.69 -5.92 8.89
CA VAL A 110 10.43 -6.50 7.57
C VAL A 110 10.53 -8.02 7.70
N THR A 111 9.47 -8.70 7.27
CA THR A 111 9.43 -10.16 7.22
C THR A 111 9.40 -10.58 5.77
N ASN A 112 10.42 -11.30 5.34
CA ASN A 112 10.53 -11.72 3.95
C ASN A 112 10.36 -13.23 3.86
N ASN A 113 9.22 -13.64 3.30
CA ASN A 113 8.87 -15.05 3.09
C ASN A 113 8.87 -15.42 1.60
N ALA A 114 9.43 -14.59 0.78
CA ALA A 114 9.44 -14.84 -0.67
C ALA A 114 10.81 -15.25 -1.21
#